data_58d4498460fa4803f55e08fc116a66b4
#
_entry.id   58d4498460fa4803f55e08fc116a66b4
#
_cell.length_a   1.000
_cell.length_b   1.000
_cell.length_c   1.000
_cell.angle_alpha   90.00
_cell.angle_beta   90.00
_cell.angle_gamma   90.00
#
_symmetry.space_group_name_H-M   'P 1'
#
loop_
_entity.id
_entity.type
_entity.pdbx_description
1 polymer ?
#
loop_
_entity_poly.entity_id
_entity_poly.type
_entity_poly.pdbx_seq_one_letter_code
_entity_poly.pdbx_strand_id
1 'polypeptide(L)'
;GFCINILDTPGHQDFSEDTYRTLMAADSAVMVIDGSKGVEAQTIKLFKVCVMRHIPIFTFINKFDREARDPYELLDEIEEVLGIRTCPVNWPIGCGKSFKGVYDRFSKKITTFTAAMGGAREVDSQEFAVDSADVDSIIGQDYHQQLRDDIELLDGASDELDMERVRIGDLSPVFFGSALTNFGVETFLEHFLKMTTPPLSRKTLDGVIDPFRPDFSAFVFKIQANMNKAHRDRIAFLKICSGTFERNKNFLHVRSGKQMKFSSPTAFMAEKKSIIDFAY
;
A
#
# COMPACT_ATOMS: atom_id res chain seq x y z
N GLY A 1 -3.22 8.92 16.12
CA GLY A 1 -3.65 8.62 14.76
C GLY A 1 -2.51 8.79 13.77
N PHE A 2 -2.70 8.28 12.56
CA PHE A 2 -1.72 8.35 11.46
C PHE A 2 -2.32 9.18 10.33
N CYS A 3 -1.46 9.88 9.57
CA CYS A 3 -1.83 10.52 8.33
C CYS A 3 -1.15 9.76 7.18
N ILE A 4 -1.94 9.14 6.30
CA ILE A 4 -1.43 8.42 5.13
C ILE A 4 -1.80 9.22 3.88
N ASN A 5 -0.78 9.59 3.10
CA ASN A 5 -0.96 10.20 1.80
C ASN A 5 -0.85 9.13 0.73
N ILE A 6 -1.92 8.88 0.00
CA ILE A 6 -1.97 7.87 -1.07
C ILE A 6 -1.66 8.55 -2.39
N LEU A 7 -0.66 8.02 -3.08
CA LEU A 7 -0.29 8.39 -4.43
C LEU A 7 -0.68 7.25 -5.38
N ASP A 8 -1.83 7.40 -6.04
CA ASP A 8 -2.31 6.41 -7.00
C ASP A 8 -1.52 6.53 -8.31
N THR A 9 -1.13 5.38 -8.85
CA THR A 9 -0.42 5.28 -10.14
C THR A 9 -1.29 4.57 -11.17
N PRO A 10 -1.34 5.04 -12.44
CA PRO A 10 -2.10 4.37 -13.48
C PRO A 10 -1.65 2.91 -13.67
N GLY A 11 -2.61 1.98 -13.60
CA GLY A 11 -2.32 0.53 -13.64
C GLY A 11 -2.06 -0.04 -15.03
N HIS A 12 -2.60 0.55 -16.08
CA HIS A 12 -2.53 -0.01 -17.44
C HIS A 12 -1.69 0.88 -18.36
N GLN A 13 -0.86 0.29 -19.18
CA GLN A 13 -0.08 0.80 -20.33
C GLN A 13 0.54 2.20 -20.28
N ASP A 14 0.04 3.13 -19.46
CA ASP A 14 0.55 4.49 -19.31
C ASP A 14 1.64 4.57 -18.24
N PHE A 15 2.70 3.75 -18.39
CA PHE A 15 3.93 3.97 -17.63
C PHE A 15 4.57 5.26 -18.14
N SER A 16 4.09 6.36 -17.59
CA SER A 16 4.59 7.68 -17.91
C SER A 16 5.75 8.04 -16.97
N GLU A 17 6.56 8.98 -17.40
CA GLU A 17 7.57 9.64 -16.56
C GLU A 17 6.95 10.14 -15.23
N ASP A 18 5.68 10.48 -15.23
CA ASP A 18 4.92 10.92 -14.08
C ASP A 18 4.82 9.82 -12.99
N THR A 19 4.62 8.55 -13.36
CA THR A 19 4.60 7.43 -12.41
C THR A 19 5.96 7.28 -11.73
N TYR A 20 7.04 7.34 -12.51
CA TYR A 20 8.39 7.29 -11.98
C TYR A 20 8.68 8.44 -11.00
N ARG A 21 8.22 9.65 -11.32
CA ARG A 21 8.35 10.82 -10.45
C ARG A 21 7.52 10.71 -9.19
N THR A 22 6.31 10.15 -9.30
CA THR A 22 5.43 9.91 -8.14
C THR A 22 6.07 8.94 -7.15
N LEU A 23 6.68 7.85 -7.63
CA LEU A 23 7.41 6.92 -6.77
C LEU A 23 8.62 7.56 -6.05
N MET A 24 9.16 8.68 -6.56
CA MET A 24 10.19 9.42 -5.83
C MET A 24 9.69 10.02 -4.51
N ALA A 25 8.41 10.30 -4.40
CA ALA A 25 7.81 10.87 -3.20
C ALA A 25 7.33 9.81 -2.20
N ALA A 26 7.22 8.55 -2.63
CA ALA A 26 6.74 7.46 -1.79
C ALA A 26 7.77 7.04 -0.74
N ASP A 27 7.27 6.66 0.44
CA ASP A 27 8.06 6.08 1.53
C ASP A 27 7.81 4.57 1.66
N SER A 28 6.70 4.08 1.11
CA SER A 28 6.35 2.67 0.96
C SER A 28 5.53 2.50 -0.32
N ALA A 29 5.50 1.31 -0.88
CA ALA A 29 4.69 0.97 -2.03
C ALA A 29 3.75 -0.19 -1.70
N VAL A 30 2.51 -0.10 -2.16
CA VAL A 30 1.58 -1.23 -2.18
C VAL A 30 1.49 -1.74 -3.61
N MET A 31 2.03 -2.92 -3.84
CA MET A 31 1.95 -3.62 -5.11
C MET A 31 0.64 -4.39 -5.16
N VAL A 32 -0.26 -3.99 -6.06
CA VAL A 32 -1.57 -4.64 -6.21
C VAL A 32 -1.51 -5.63 -7.37
N ILE A 33 -1.75 -6.91 -7.08
CA ILE A 33 -1.76 -7.99 -8.06
C ILE A 33 -3.19 -8.51 -8.23
N ASP A 34 -3.60 -8.75 -9.47
CA ASP A 34 -4.88 -9.39 -9.78
C ASP A 34 -4.76 -10.90 -9.52
N GLY A 35 -5.56 -11.43 -8.58
CA GLY A 35 -5.50 -12.85 -8.20
C GLY A 35 -5.82 -13.83 -9.34
N SER A 36 -6.49 -13.39 -10.39
CA SER A 36 -6.76 -14.24 -11.57
C SER A 36 -5.65 -14.20 -12.61
N LYS A 37 -4.86 -13.11 -12.66
CA LYS A 37 -3.84 -12.88 -13.69
C LYS A 37 -2.41 -13.13 -13.21
N GLY A 38 -2.14 -12.89 -11.92
CA GLY A 38 -0.79 -12.94 -11.38
C GLY A 38 0.03 -11.69 -11.72
N VAL A 39 1.34 -11.87 -11.90
CA VAL A 39 2.30 -10.78 -12.13
C VAL A 39 2.27 -10.31 -13.57
N GLU A 40 1.76 -9.11 -13.81
CA GLU A 40 1.69 -8.50 -15.15
C GLU A 40 2.98 -7.71 -15.49
N ALA A 41 3.26 -7.54 -16.78
CA ALA A 41 4.47 -6.85 -17.27
C ALA A 41 4.65 -5.44 -16.70
N GLN A 42 3.55 -4.74 -16.43
CA GLN A 42 3.57 -3.42 -15.82
C GLN A 42 4.01 -3.47 -14.35
N THR A 43 3.54 -4.47 -13.62
CA THR A 43 3.96 -4.73 -12.23
C THR A 43 5.47 -4.90 -12.15
N ILE A 44 6.07 -5.68 -13.07
CA ILE A 44 7.53 -5.91 -13.12
C ILE A 44 8.29 -4.59 -13.29
N LYS A 45 7.81 -3.70 -14.15
CA LYS A 45 8.47 -2.40 -14.40
C LYS A 45 8.43 -1.51 -13.15
N LEU A 46 7.27 -1.40 -12.49
CA LEU A 46 7.10 -0.59 -11.29
C LEU A 46 7.86 -1.17 -10.11
N PHE A 47 7.85 -2.49 -9.96
CA PHE A 47 8.64 -3.19 -8.96
C PHE A 47 10.14 -2.86 -9.07
N LYS A 48 10.71 -2.94 -10.28
CA LYS A 48 12.12 -2.60 -10.51
C LYS A 48 12.46 -1.16 -10.08
N VAL A 49 11.53 -0.23 -10.28
CA VAL A 49 11.73 1.17 -9.83
C VAL A 49 11.71 1.25 -8.30
N CYS A 50 10.81 0.54 -7.62
CA CYS A 50 10.76 0.50 -6.17
C CYS A 50 12.04 -0.09 -5.58
N VAL A 51 12.51 -1.22 -6.10
CA VAL A 51 13.77 -1.85 -5.68
C VAL A 51 14.97 -0.93 -5.88
N MET A 52 15.11 -0.33 -7.06
CA MET A 52 16.20 0.61 -7.36
C MET A 52 16.24 1.79 -6.39
N ARG A 53 15.11 2.14 -5.80
CA ARG A 53 14.97 3.25 -4.86
C ARG A 53 14.94 2.83 -3.41
N HIS A 54 15.06 1.55 -3.12
CA HIS A 54 14.96 0.98 -1.79
C HIS A 54 13.63 1.37 -1.08
N ILE A 55 12.53 1.33 -1.83
CA ILE A 55 11.19 1.56 -1.29
C ILE A 55 10.66 0.24 -0.79
N PRO A 56 10.27 0.10 0.50
CA PRO A 56 9.63 -1.10 1.02
C PRO A 56 8.36 -1.43 0.26
N ILE A 57 8.15 -2.72 -0.07
CA ILE A 57 7.03 -3.17 -0.89
C ILE A 57 6.14 -4.09 -0.06
N PHE A 58 4.86 -3.75 -0.01
CA PHE A 58 3.77 -4.57 0.53
C PHE A 58 2.95 -5.08 -0.65
N THR A 59 2.62 -6.36 -0.67
CA THR A 59 1.85 -6.96 -1.76
C THR A 59 0.40 -7.17 -1.33
N PHE A 60 -0.54 -6.72 -2.15
CA PHE A 60 -1.96 -6.99 -1.96
C PHE A 60 -2.50 -7.75 -3.18
N ILE A 61 -2.83 -9.04 -2.99
CA ILE A 61 -3.42 -9.87 -4.02
C ILE A 61 -4.93 -9.65 -3.99
N ASN A 62 -5.41 -8.94 -4.99
CA ASN A 62 -6.75 -8.39 -5.09
C ASN A 62 -7.70 -9.29 -5.89
N LYS A 63 -8.98 -9.06 -5.76
CA LYS A 63 -10.08 -9.67 -6.52
C LYS A 63 -10.39 -11.12 -6.15
N PHE A 64 -10.16 -11.50 -4.91
CA PHE A 64 -10.59 -12.80 -4.39
C PHE A 64 -12.12 -12.95 -4.27
N ASP A 65 -12.88 -11.89 -4.51
CA ASP A 65 -14.34 -11.94 -4.75
C ASP A 65 -14.72 -12.61 -6.08
N ARG A 66 -13.73 -12.95 -6.91
CA ARG A 66 -13.87 -13.65 -8.19
C ARG A 66 -13.01 -14.91 -8.19
N GLU A 67 -13.20 -15.75 -9.21
CA GLU A 67 -12.31 -16.89 -9.43
C GLU A 67 -10.84 -16.41 -9.53
N ALA A 68 -10.02 -16.93 -8.66
CA ALA A 68 -8.61 -16.60 -8.55
C ALA A 68 -7.77 -17.87 -8.73
N ARG A 69 -6.49 -17.69 -9.03
CA ARG A 69 -5.51 -18.78 -9.07
C ARG A 69 -5.22 -19.25 -7.63
N ASP A 70 -4.60 -20.40 -7.53
CA ASP A 70 -4.15 -20.93 -6.25
C ASP A 70 -3.21 -19.94 -5.54
N PRO A 71 -3.44 -19.65 -4.24
CA PRO A 71 -2.62 -18.70 -3.49
C PRO A 71 -1.13 -19.06 -3.45
N TYR A 72 -0.77 -20.35 -3.37
CA TYR A 72 0.64 -20.79 -3.38
C TYR A 72 1.29 -20.52 -4.73
N GLU A 73 0.60 -20.83 -5.83
CA GLU A 73 1.10 -20.53 -7.19
C GLU A 73 1.34 -19.03 -7.39
N LEU A 74 0.50 -18.17 -6.80
CA LEU A 74 0.67 -16.72 -6.88
C LEU A 74 1.90 -16.25 -6.08
N LEU A 75 2.16 -16.83 -4.91
CA LEU A 75 3.35 -16.54 -4.13
C LEU A 75 4.62 -16.98 -4.87
N ASP A 76 4.63 -18.20 -5.40
CA ASP A 76 5.75 -18.73 -6.17
C ASP A 76 6.05 -17.87 -7.40
N GLU A 77 5.03 -17.45 -8.14
CA GLU A 77 5.18 -16.55 -9.29
C GLU A 77 5.77 -15.19 -8.89
N ILE A 78 5.34 -14.61 -7.76
CA ILE A 78 5.90 -13.36 -7.26
C ILE A 78 7.39 -13.53 -6.96
N GLU A 79 7.77 -14.61 -6.30
CA GLU A 79 9.16 -14.89 -5.96
C GLU A 79 10.02 -15.17 -7.20
N GLU A 80 9.54 -15.98 -8.13
CA GLU A 80 10.28 -16.33 -9.35
C GLU A 80 10.43 -15.14 -10.29
N VAL A 81 9.35 -14.40 -10.54
CA VAL A 81 9.32 -13.33 -11.55
C VAL A 81 9.96 -12.05 -11.04
N LEU A 82 9.74 -11.71 -9.77
CA LEU A 82 10.20 -10.45 -9.19
C LEU A 82 11.51 -10.60 -8.40
N GLY A 83 11.83 -11.81 -7.93
CA GLY A 83 13.03 -12.06 -7.13
C GLY A 83 12.96 -11.49 -5.71
N ILE A 84 11.75 -11.31 -5.17
CA ILE A 84 11.51 -10.89 -3.78
C ILE A 84 10.87 -12.03 -3.02
N ARG A 85 11.32 -12.28 -1.79
CA ARG A 85 10.67 -13.27 -0.92
C ARG A 85 9.32 -12.78 -0.44
N THR A 86 8.40 -13.71 -0.17
CA THR A 86 7.05 -13.43 0.27
C THR A 86 6.81 -13.91 1.70
N CYS A 87 6.06 -13.13 2.48
CA CYS A 87 5.58 -13.51 3.81
C CYS A 87 4.07 -13.26 3.88
N PRO A 88 3.22 -14.29 3.71
CA PRO A 88 1.79 -14.15 3.86
C PRO A 88 1.42 -13.70 5.28
N VAL A 89 0.73 -12.58 5.40
CA VAL A 89 0.22 -12.03 6.67
C VAL A 89 -1.18 -12.54 6.95
N ASN A 90 -2.01 -12.59 5.91
CA ASN A 90 -3.29 -13.26 5.98
C ASN A 90 -3.40 -14.35 4.90
N TRP A 91 -4.40 -15.21 5.03
CA TRP A 91 -4.66 -16.30 4.09
C TRP A 91 -6.13 -16.33 3.69
N PRO A 92 -6.46 -16.48 2.40
CA PRO A 92 -7.84 -16.48 1.93
C PRO A 92 -8.51 -17.84 2.23
N ILE A 93 -9.77 -17.80 2.60
CA ILE A 93 -10.61 -18.99 2.80
C ILE A 93 -11.59 -19.08 1.63
N GLY A 94 -11.26 -19.88 0.63
CA GLY A 94 -11.96 -19.95 -0.64
C GLY A 94 -11.72 -18.73 -1.54
N CYS A 95 -12.39 -18.71 -2.70
CA CYS A 95 -12.36 -17.58 -3.64
C CYS A 95 -13.69 -17.49 -4.40
N GLY A 96 -13.92 -16.39 -5.08
CA GLY A 96 -15.15 -16.16 -5.86
C GLY A 96 -16.40 -16.27 -5.02
N LYS A 97 -17.36 -17.06 -5.49
CA LYS A 97 -18.63 -17.29 -4.78
C LYS A 97 -18.47 -18.10 -3.49
N SER A 98 -17.38 -18.84 -3.39
CA SER A 98 -17.05 -19.64 -2.22
C SER A 98 -16.15 -18.93 -1.21
N PHE A 99 -15.80 -17.67 -1.45
CA PHE A 99 -15.01 -16.88 -0.52
C PHE A 99 -15.74 -16.70 0.82
N LYS A 100 -15.12 -17.15 1.90
CA LYS A 100 -15.68 -17.14 3.26
C LYS A 100 -15.10 -16.04 4.12
N GLY A 101 -13.85 -15.64 3.86
CA GLY A 101 -13.14 -14.68 4.67
C GLY A 101 -11.63 -14.79 4.52
N VAL A 102 -10.92 -14.22 5.48
CA VAL A 102 -9.46 -14.31 5.56
C VAL A 102 -9.06 -14.79 6.95
N TYR A 103 -8.00 -15.57 7.01
CA TYR A 103 -7.33 -15.94 8.25
C TYR A 103 -6.12 -15.03 8.46
N ASP A 104 -6.04 -14.35 9.59
CA ASP A 104 -4.90 -13.54 10.01
C ASP A 104 -3.91 -14.43 10.79
N ARG A 105 -2.71 -14.61 10.25
CA ARG A 105 -1.68 -15.49 10.82
C ARG A 105 -1.11 -14.98 12.14
N PHE A 106 -1.12 -13.67 12.38
CA PHE A 106 -0.55 -13.08 13.60
C PHE A 106 -1.55 -13.10 14.76
N SER A 107 -2.78 -12.72 14.51
CA SER A 107 -3.84 -12.77 15.53
C SER A 107 -4.43 -14.16 15.70
N LYS A 108 -4.20 -15.10 14.76
CA LYS A 108 -4.78 -16.43 14.66
C LYS A 108 -6.32 -16.40 14.64
N LYS A 109 -6.87 -15.37 13.97
CA LYS A 109 -8.31 -15.17 13.85
C LYS A 109 -8.77 -15.31 12.40
N ILE A 110 -9.97 -15.77 12.25
CA ILE A 110 -10.71 -15.77 11.00
C ILE A 110 -11.61 -14.53 11.00
N THR A 111 -11.54 -13.72 9.95
CA THR A 111 -12.47 -12.61 9.71
C THR A 111 -13.38 -13.00 8.56
N THR A 112 -14.67 -13.10 8.82
CA THR A 112 -15.70 -13.33 7.80
C THR A 112 -16.37 -12.02 7.44
N PHE A 113 -16.91 -11.93 6.23
CA PHE A 113 -17.48 -10.70 5.70
C PHE A 113 -18.90 -10.94 5.19
N THR A 114 -19.80 -10.05 5.54
CA THR A 114 -21.14 -10.03 4.93
C THR A 114 -21.06 -9.24 3.62
N ALA A 115 -21.50 -9.83 2.53
CA ALA A 115 -21.40 -9.23 1.20
C ALA A 115 -22.11 -7.87 1.16
N ALA A 116 -21.34 -6.79 1.09
CA ALA A 116 -21.83 -5.46 0.78
C ALA A 116 -21.57 -5.14 -0.70
N MET A 117 -22.60 -4.79 -1.45
CA MET A 117 -22.42 -4.36 -2.83
C MET A 117 -21.82 -2.95 -2.88
N GLY A 118 -20.68 -2.80 -3.56
CA GLY A 118 -20.22 -1.51 -4.06
C GLY A 118 -19.13 -0.77 -3.31
N GLY A 119 -18.33 -1.41 -2.43
CA GLY A 119 -17.04 -0.86 -1.95
C GLY A 119 -17.06 0.43 -1.12
N ALA A 120 -18.21 1.11 -1.01
CA ALA A 120 -18.32 2.44 -0.39
C ALA A 120 -18.82 2.43 1.07
N ARG A 121 -19.04 1.26 1.67
CA ARG A 121 -19.53 1.11 3.04
C ARG A 121 -18.61 0.20 3.84
N GLU A 122 -18.51 0.45 5.12
CA GLU A 122 -17.97 -0.52 6.08
C GLU A 122 -18.69 -1.86 5.87
N VAL A 123 -17.91 -2.92 5.80
CA VAL A 123 -18.44 -4.29 5.68
C VAL A 123 -18.60 -4.81 7.08
N ASP A 124 -19.78 -5.31 7.41
CA ASP A 124 -19.97 -6.02 8.68
C ASP A 124 -19.05 -7.25 8.69
N SER A 125 -18.04 -7.21 9.55
CA SER A 125 -17.08 -8.28 9.75
C SER A 125 -17.30 -8.94 11.11
N GLN A 126 -17.04 -10.24 11.18
CA GLN A 126 -17.05 -10.99 12.43
C GLN A 126 -15.72 -11.71 12.55
N GLU A 127 -15.15 -11.66 13.75
CA GLU A 127 -13.90 -12.33 14.07
C GLU A 127 -14.12 -13.55 14.96
N PHE A 128 -13.42 -14.62 14.63
CA PHE A 128 -13.44 -15.87 15.36
C PHE A 128 -12.02 -16.40 15.56
N ALA A 129 -11.73 -16.98 16.73
CA ALA A 129 -10.50 -17.74 16.89
C ALA A 129 -10.55 -18.98 15.98
N VAL A 130 -9.45 -19.33 15.32
CA VAL A 130 -9.40 -20.48 14.40
C VAL A 130 -9.79 -21.80 15.06
N ASP A 131 -9.54 -21.95 16.36
CA ASP A 131 -9.86 -23.14 17.13
C ASP A 131 -11.26 -23.09 17.79
N SER A 132 -12.09 -22.08 17.47
CA SER A 132 -13.44 -21.98 18.01
C SER A 132 -14.31 -23.12 17.52
N ALA A 133 -15.15 -23.67 18.43
CA ALA A 133 -16.08 -24.75 18.09
C ALA A 133 -17.12 -24.36 17.02
N ASP A 134 -17.36 -23.06 16.84
CA ASP A 134 -18.36 -22.55 15.89
C ASP A 134 -17.83 -22.41 14.46
N VAL A 135 -16.51 -22.50 14.26
CA VAL A 135 -15.87 -22.25 12.94
C VAL A 135 -16.43 -23.18 11.86
N ASP A 136 -16.62 -24.47 12.16
CA ASP A 136 -17.19 -25.44 11.21
C ASP A 136 -18.60 -25.04 10.74
N SER A 137 -19.38 -24.42 11.61
CA SER A 137 -20.74 -23.97 11.28
C SER A 137 -20.73 -22.67 10.45
N ILE A 138 -19.68 -21.86 10.57
CA ILE A 138 -19.55 -20.53 9.95
C ILE A 138 -18.97 -20.65 8.54
N ILE A 139 -17.83 -21.32 8.39
CA ILE A 139 -17.14 -21.42 7.10
C ILE A 139 -17.35 -22.76 6.39
N GLY A 140 -17.79 -23.79 7.11
CA GLY A 140 -17.95 -25.17 6.67
C GLY A 140 -16.76 -26.04 7.03
N GLN A 141 -17.04 -27.32 7.34
CA GLN A 141 -16.04 -28.26 7.82
C GLN A 141 -14.89 -28.47 6.82
N ASP A 142 -15.20 -28.59 5.52
CA ASP A 142 -14.19 -28.80 4.47
C ASP A 142 -13.22 -27.61 4.39
N TYR A 143 -13.72 -26.37 4.42
CA TYR A 143 -12.88 -25.16 4.42
C TYR A 143 -12.07 -25.00 5.69
N HIS A 144 -12.63 -25.42 6.85
CA HIS A 144 -11.88 -25.37 8.10
C HIS A 144 -10.74 -26.40 8.11
N GLN A 145 -10.98 -27.61 7.59
CA GLN A 145 -9.93 -28.60 7.47
C GLN A 145 -8.83 -28.13 6.50
N GLN A 146 -9.21 -27.65 5.33
CA GLN A 146 -8.25 -27.10 4.38
C GLN A 146 -7.44 -25.96 4.99
N LEU A 147 -8.08 -25.04 5.73
CA LEU A 147 -7.38 -23.94 6.40
C LEU A 147 -6.34 -24.45 7.41
N ARG A 148 -6.64 -25.52 8.16
CA ARG A 148 -5.68 -26.12 9.09
C ARG A 148 -4.46 -26.69 8.36
N ASP A 149 -4.71 -27.40 7.24
CA ASP A 149 -3.65 -27.95 6.41
C ASP A 149 -2.78 -26.81 5.81
N ASP A 150 -3.42 -25.73 5.34
CA ASP A 150 -2.73 -24.54 4.85
C ASP A 150 -1.91 -23.86 5.95
N ILE A 151 -2.42 -23.71 7.15
CA ILE A 151 -1.70 -23.13 8.29
C ILE A 151 -0.44 -23.96 8.61
N GLU A 152 -0.55 -25.29 8.66
CA GLU A 152 0.59 -26.16 8.92
C GLU A 152 1.66 -26.00 7.84
N LEU A 153 1.26 -25.95 6.57
CA LEU A 153 2.16 -25.74 5.45
C LEU A 153 2.84 -24.36 5.49
N LEU A 154 2.06 -23.31 5.74
CA LEU A 154 2.58 -21.95 5.84
C LEU A 154 3.56 -21.77 7.01
N ASP A 155 3.26 -22.36 8.16
CA ASP A 155 4.13 -22.28 9.34
C ASP A 155 5.42 -23.08 9.17
N GLY A 156 5.39 -24.13 8.31
CA GLY A 156 6.57 -24.92 7.99
C GLY A 156 7.43 -24.42 6.82
N ALA A 157 6.86 -23.71 5.85
CA ALA A 157 7.51 -23.42 4.58
C ALA A 157 7.63 -21.92 4.24
N SER A 158 6.78 -21.03 4.83
CA SER A 158 6.88 -19.60 4.52
C SER A 158 7.97 -18.90 5.31
N ASP A 159 8.51 -17.82 4.74
CA ASP A 159 9.41 -16.92 5.47
C ASP A 159 8.69 -16.30 6.68
N GLU A 160 9.44 -16.13 7.77
CA GLU A 160 8.98 -15.34 8.91
C GLU A 160 9.03 -13.85 8.58
N LEU A 161 8.15 -13.06 9.22
CA LEU A 161 8.14 -11.62 9.05
C LEU A 161 9.39 -10.99 9.67
N ASP A 162 10.27 -10.51 8.83
CA ASP A 162 11.46 -9.76 9.22
C ASP A 162 11.38 -8.33 8.67
N MET A 163 11.18 -7.35 9.56
CA MET A 163 11.01 -5.96 9.17
C MET A 163 12.28 -5.32 8.60
N GLU A 164 13.47 -5.82 8.93
CA GLU A 164 14.70 -5.34 8.29
C GLU A 164 14.77 -5.82 6.83
N ARG A 165 14.39 -7.08 6.55
CA ARG A 165 14.28 -7.60 5.19
C ARG A 165 13.21 -6.86 4.38
N VAL A 166 12.08 -6.51 5.00
CA VAL A 166 11.04 -5.67 4.36
C VAL A 166 11.60 -4.30 4.02
N ARG A 167 12.31 -3.67 4.95
CA ARG A 167 12.87 -2.32 4.76
C ARG A 167 13.89 -2.26 3.64
N ILE A 168 14.70 -3.28 3.45
CA ILE A 168 15.69 -3.33 2.38
C ILE A 168 15.13 -3.84 1.04
N GLY A 169 13.85 -4.28 1.01
CA GLY A 169 13.18 -4.77 -0.19
C GLY A 169 13.50 -6.22 -0.55
N ASP A 170 13.93 -7.04 0.40
CA ASP A 170 14.21 -8.46 0.24
C ASP A 170 12.99 -9.35 0.55
N LEU A 171 12.07 -8.85 1.37
CA LEU A 171 10.85 -9.54 1.79
C LEU A 171 9.63 -8.62 1.60
N SER A 172 8.56 -9.18 1.05
CA SER A 172 7.27 -8.48 0.94
C SER A 172 6.21 -9.16 1.81
N PRO A 173 5.61 -8.44 2.77
CA PRO A 173 4.39 -8.89 3.42
C PRO A 173 3.26 -9.00 2.40
N VAL A 174 2.57 -10.16 2.33
CA VAL A 174 1.52 -10.43 1.35
C VAL A 174 0.17 -10.51 2.03
N PHE A 175 -0.81 -9.86 1.41
CA PHE A 175 -2.20 -9.82 1.84
C PHE A 175 -3.12 -10.25 0.71
N PHE A 176 -4.16 -10.98 1.04
CA PHE A 176 -5.21 -11.41 0.12
C PHE A 176 -6.53 -10.72 0.45
N GLY A 177 -7.29 -10.34 -0.56
CA GLY A 177 -8.57 -9.69 -0.34
C GLY A 177 -9.25 -9.21 -1.62
N SER A 178 -10.21 -8.31 -1.45
CA SER A 178 -10.92 -7.64 -2.54
C SER A 178 -11.19 -6.18 -2.20
N ALA A 179 -10.61 -5.28 -2.96
CA ALA A 179 -10.86 -3.85 -2.82
C ALA A 179 -12.29 -3.45 -3.25
N LEU A 180 -12.91 -4.22 -4.16
CA LEU A 180 -14.28 -3.94 -4.62
C LEU A 180 -15.31 -4.18 -3.52
N THR A 181 -15.11 -5.23 -2.74
CA THR A 181 -16.02 -5.66 -1.68
C THR A 181 -15.51 -5.30 -0.28
N ASN A 182 -14.35 -4.64 -0.18
CA ASN A 182 -13.60 -4.30 1.05
C ASN A 182 -13.17 -5.53 1.89
N PHE A 183 -13.19 -6.74 1.32
CA PHE A 183 -12.77 -7.94 2.03
C PHE A 183 -11.26 -7.94 2.25
N GLY A 184 -10.83 -8.10 3.50
CA GLY A 184 -9.41 -8.13 3.89
C GLY A 184 -8.71 -6.76 3.82
N VAL A 185 -9.40 -5.67 3.44
CA VAL A 185 -8.80 -4.33 3.34
C VAL A 185 -8.54 -3.75 4.73
N GLU A 186 -9.46 -3.93 5.67
CA GLU A 186 -9.28 -3.47 7.05
C GLU A 186 -8.09 -4.18 7.70
N THR A 187 -8.04 -5.50 7.62
CA THR A 187 -6.90 -6.31 8.11
C THR A 187 -5.58 -5.84 7.48
N PHE A 188 -5.58 -5.58 6.16
CA PHE A 188 -4.41 -5.03 5.49
C PHE A 188 -4.00 -3.68 6.08
N LEU A 189 -4.93 -2.75 6.26
CA LEU A 189 -4.62 -1.41 6.78
C LEU A 189 -4.09 -1.45 8.20
N GLU A 190 -4.64 -2.28 9.06
CA GLU A 190 -4.18 -2.45 10.44
C GLU A 190 -2.73 -2.95 10.52
N HIS A 191 -2.40 -3.96 9.72
CA HIS A 191 -1.04 -4.48 9.64
C HIS A 191 -0.10 -3.50 8.94
N PHE A 192 -0.54 -2.88 7.84
CA PHE A 192 0.24 -1.88 7.12
C PHE A 192 0.66 -0.72 8.03
N LEU A 193 -0.25 -0.21 8.87
CA LEU A 193 0.06 0.86 9.83
C LEU A 193 1.12 0.48 10.87
N LYS A 194 1.20 -0.80 11.21
CA LYS A 194 2.20 -1.32 12.16
C LYS A 194 3.54 -1.62 11.49
N MET A 195 3.52 -1.99 10.22
CA MET A 195 4.68 -2.46 9.46
C MET A 195 5.32 -1.37 8.60
N THR A 196 4.53 -0.37 8.15
CA THR A 196 5.08 0.69 7.29
C THR A 196 6.09 1.54 8.04
N THR A 197 7.09 2.03 7.32
CA THR A 197 8.11 2.90 7.89
C THR A 197 7.58 4.33 8.01
N PRO A 198 8.08 5.13 8.97
CA PRO A 198 7.94 6.58 8.91
C PRO A 198 8.60 7.14 7.64
N PRO A 199 8.42 8.43 7.32
CA PRO A 199 9.08 9.04 6.18
C PRO A 199 10.58 8.73 6.14
N LEU A 200 11.07 8.33 4.97
CA LEU A 200 12.46 7.93 4.78
C LEU A 200 13.39 9.14 4.71
N SER A 201 14.60 8.99 5.25
CA SER A 201 15.67 9.99 5.09
C SER A 201 16.02 10.21 3.62
N ARG A 202 16.33 11.44 3.24
CA ARG A 202 16.62 11.82 1.85
C ARG A 202 18.08 12.23 1.68
N LYS A 203 18.75 11.63 0.72
CA LYS A 203 20.10 12.03 0.32
C LYS A 203 20.07 13.30 -0.51
N THR A 204 20.96 14.24 -0.21
CA THR A 204 21.17 15.49 -0.95
C THR A 204 22.63 15.64 -1.29
N LEU A 205 22.99 16.70 -2.04
CA LEU A 205 24.40 17.03 -2.32
C LEU A 205 25.18 17.40 -1.05
N ASP A 206 24.51 17.98 -0.06
CA ASP A 206 25.10 18.47 1.18
C ASP A 206 24.99 17.46 2.34
N GLY A 207 24.46 16.26 2.09
CA GLY A 207 24.32 15.22 3.11
C GLY A 207 22.94 14.56 3.14
N VAL A 208 22.59 13.97 4.27
CA VAL A 208 21.32 13.28 4.48
C VAL A 208 20.38 14.16 5.29
N ILE A 209 19.15 14.30 4.82
CA ILE A 209 18.07 14.97 5.55
C ILE A 209 17.36 13.93 6.38
N ASP A 210 17.41 14.10 7.70
CA ASP A 210 16.62 13.33 8.65
C ASP A 210 15.19 13.89 8.66
N PRO A 211 14.13 13.06 8.51
CA PRO A 211 12.75 13.52 8.52
C PRO A 211 12.32 14.16 9.84
N PHE A 212 12.98 13.84 10.95
CA PHE A 212 12.65 14.38 12.28
C PHE A 212 13.35 15.70 12.62
N ARG A 213 14.21 16.23 11.74
CA ARG A 213 14.82 17.55 11.99
C ARG A 213 13.75 18.65 11.91
N PRO A 214 13.84 19.72 12.75
CA PRO A 214 12.81 20.76 12.82
C PRO A 214 12.78 21.70 11.62
N ASP A 215 13.90 21.81 10.90
CA ASP A 215 13.99 22.70 9.74
C ASP A 215 13.18 22.15 8.57
N PHE A 216 12.38 23.03 7.96
CA PHE A 216 11.58 22.66 6.79
C PHE A 216 12.48 22.39 5.59
N SER A 217 12.28 21.24 4.98
CA SER A 217 12.80 20.93 3.66
C SER A 217 11.76 20.14 2.83
N ALA A 218 11.73 20.41 1.55
CA ALA A 218 10.82 19.76 0.62
C ALA A 218 11.39 19.77 -0.80
N PHE A 219 10.87 18.89 -1.66
CA PHE A 219 11.16 18.96 -3.10
C PHE A 219 9.88 18.81 -3.91
N VAL A 220 9.87 19.40 -5.10
CA VAL A 220 8.79 19.25 -6.07
C VAL A 220 9.03 17.95 -6.85
N PHE A 221 8.11 17.00 -6.74
CA PHE A 221 8.21 15.74 -7.48
C PHE A 221 7.35 15.72 -8.75
N LYS A 222 6.31 16.54 -8.83
CA LYS A 222 5.42 16.64 -9.98
C LYS A 222 4.91 18.05 -10.17
N ILE A 223 4.81 18.49 -11.43
CA ILE A 223 4.07 19.70 -11.81
C ILE A 223 2.98 19.29 -12.80
N GLN A 224 1.74 19.54 -12.46
CA GLN A 224 0.59 19.24 -13.29
C GLN A 224 -0.05 20.52 -13.78
N ALA A 225 -0.23 20.63 -15.10
CA ALA A 225 -0.93 21.73 -15.74
C ALA A 225 -2.39 21.36 -16.00
N ASN A 226 -3.25 22.38 -16.12
CA ASN A 226 -4.61 22.26 -16.61
C ASN A 226 -5.52 21.26 -15.83
N MET A 227 -5.34 21.18 -14.50
CA MET A 227 -6.27 20.39 -13.65
C MET A 227 -7.70 20.94 -13.71
N ASN A 228 -7.84 22.24 -13.88
CA ASN A 228 -9.11 22.86 -14.23
C ASN A 228 -9.05 23.34 -15.69
N LYS A 229 -9.91 22.76 -16.56
CA LYS A 229 -9.98 23.11 -17.99
C LYS A 229 -10.33 24.58 -18.24
N ALA A 230 -10.95 25.26 -17.25
CA ALA A 230 -11.33 26.68 -17.35
C ALA A 230 -10.17 27.63 -16.99
N HIS A 231 -9.10 27.13 -16.38
CA HIS A 231 -7.96 27.92 -15.93
C HIS A 231 -6.65 27.28 -16.41
N ARG A 232 -5.69 28.13 -16.85
CA ARG A 232 -4.34 27.67 -17.23
C ARG A 232 -3.42 27.58 -16.00
N ASP A 233 -3.89 26.88 -14.97
CA ASP A 233 -3.17 26.72 -13.72
C ASP A 233 -2.10 25.62 -13.82
N ARG A 234 -1.03 25.81 -13.06
CA ARG A 234 -0.02 24.78 -12.80
C ARG A 234 0.05 24.54 -11.31
N ILE A 235 -0.07 23.28 -10.91
CA ILE A 235 0.06 22.88 -9.51
C ILE A 235 1.37 22.12 -9.36
N ALA A 236 2.20 22.56 -8.42
CA ALA A 236 3.40 21.86 -8.02
C ALA A 236 3.09 20.99 -6.79
N PHE A 237 3.35 19.70 -6.91
CA PHE A 237 3.22 18.74 -5.80
C PHE A 237 4.56 18.65 -5.09
N LEU A 238 4.53 18.91 -3.78
CA LEU A 238 5.70 18.87 -2.91
C LEU A 238 5.65 17.64 -2.00
N LYS A 239 6.81 16.97 -1.87
CA LYS A 239 7.09 16.06 -0.77
C LYS A 239 7.80 16.82 0.32
N ILE A 240 7.22 16.89 1.51
CA ILE A 240 7.92 17.40 2.71
C ILE A 240 8.87 16.31 3.17
N CYS A 241 10.13 16.68 3.38
CA CYS A 241 11.17 15.76 3.82
C CYS A 241 11.52 15.95 5.29
N SER A 242 11.33 17.15 5.83
CA SER A 242 11.53 17.46 7.25
C SER A 242 10.80 18.75 7.64
N GLY A 243 10.59 18.92 8.94
CA GLY A 243 9.96 20.10 9.51
C GLY A 243 8.51 20.29 9.10
N THR A 244 8.02 21.53 9.25
CA THR A 244 6.62 21.86 9.01
C THR A 244 6.48 22.96 7.98
N PHE A 245 5.64 22.72 6.99
CA PHE A 245 5.18 23.79 6.09
C PHE A 245 4.15 24.68 6.81
N GLU A 246 4.31 25.99 6.69
CA GLU A 246 3.39 26.97 7.24
C GLU A 246 2.98 27.98 6.15
N ARG A 247 1.67 28.15 5.98
CA ARG A 247 1.12 29.09 5.02
C ARG A 247 1.59 30.51 5.29
N ASN A 248 1.90 31.23 4.22
CA ASN A 248 2.38 32.61 4.28
C ASN A 248 3.77 32.81 4.93
N LYS A 249 4.48 31.76 5.26
CA LYS A 249 5.88 31.82 5.69
C LYS A 249 6.80 31.93 4.47
N ASN A 250 7.96 32.56 4.65
CA ASN A 250 8.97 32.64 3.61
C ASN A 250 9.83 31.39 3.57
N PHE A 251 9.99 30.80 2.39
CA PHE A 251 10.82 29.63 2.12
C PHE A 251 11.89 29.98 1.08
N LEU A 252 13.09 29.46 1.28
CA LEU A 252 14.16 29.61 0.29
C LEU A 252 13.95 28.61 -0.85
N HIS A 253 13.76 29.11 -2.06
CA HIS A 253 13.84 28.29 -3.27
C HIS A 253 15.30 28.12 -3.67
N VAL A 254 15.90 27.01 -3.29
CA VAL A 254 17.36 26.77 -3.37
C VAL A 254 17.90 27.00 -4.76
N ARG A 255 17.25 26.48 -5.83
CA ARG A 255 17.72 26.63 -7.22
C ARG A 255 17.83 28.07 -7.67
N SER A 256 16.94 28.96 -7.24
CA SER A 256 16.97 30.38 -7.68
C SER A 256 17.54 31.34 -6.64
N GLY A 257 17.82 30.86 -5.41
CA GLY A 257 18.26 31.70 -4.30
C GLY A 257 17.20 32.71 -3.82
N LYS A 258 15.93 32.57 -4.26
CA LYS A 258 14.87 33.53 -3.95
C LYS A 258 14.00 33.07 -2.79
N GLN A 259 13.56 34.02 -1.98
CA GLN A 259 12.52 33.80 -1.01
C GLN A 259 11.16 33.68 -1.72
N MET A 260 10.38 32.66 -1.37
CA MET A 260 9.04 32.41 -1.89
C MET A 260 8.05 32.32 -0.74
N LYS A 261 6.83 32.78 -0.99
CA LYS A 261 5.72 32.76 -0.04
C LYS A 261 4.52 32.12 -0.73
N PHE A 262 3.86 31.19 -0.04
CA PHE A 262 2.70 30.49 -0.58
C PHE A 262 1.45 30.90 0.16
N SER A 263 0.52 31.58 -0.52
CA SER A 263 -0.73 32.10 0.05
C SER A 263 -1.88 31.09 -0.04
N SER A 264 -1.83 30.15 -0.95
CA SER A 264 -2.90 29.19 -1.24
C SER A 264 -2.39 27.75 -1.40
N PRO A 265 -1.68 27.21 -0.37
CA PRO A 265 -1.27 25.83 -0.39
C PRO A 265 -2.52 24.94 -0.30
N THR A 266 -2.54 23.87 -1.08
CA THR A 266 -3.72 23.02 -1.24
C THR A 266 -3.40 21.59 -0.89
N ALA A 267 -4.22 20.97 -0.04
CA ALA A 267 -4.27 19.53 0.13
C ALA A 267 -5.42 18.95 -0.71
N PHE A 268 -5.23 17.71 -1.13
CA PHE A 268 -6.22 16.96 -1.89
C PHE A 268 -6.73 15.79 -1.04
N MET A 269 -8.04 15.60 -1.07
CA MET A 269 -8.69 14.40 -0.57
C MET A 269 -9.63 13.91 -1.69
N ALA A 270 -9.14 12.98 -2.50
CA ALA A 270 -9.72 12.60 -3.77
C ALA A 270 -9.93 13.85 -4.67
N GLU A 271 -11.16 14.17 -5.08
CA GLU A 271 -11.45 15.33 -5.91
C GLU A 271 -11.58 16.65 -5.12
N LYS A 272 -11.71 16.56 -3.79
CA LYS A 272 -11.89 17.77 -2.95
C LYS A 272 -10.54 18.44 -2.70
N LYS A 273 -10.53 19.74 -2.94
CA LYS A 273 -9.39 20.62 -2.65
C LYS A 273 -9.70 21.44 -1.41
N SER A 274 -8.77 21.53 -0.49
CA SER A 274 -8.84 22.42 0.66
C SER A 274 -7.56 23.23 0.81
N ILE A 275 -7.71 24.50 1.16
CA ILE A 275 -6.55 25.33 1.55
C ILE A 275 -6.16 24.90 2.96
N ILE A 276 -4.86 24.73 3.18
CA ILE A 276 -4.30 24.32 4.46
C ILE A 276 -3.36 25.39 5.00
N ASP A 277 -3.27 25.49 6.31
CA ASP A 277 -2.34 26.39 6.99
C ASP A 277 -1.02 25.69 7.35
N PHE A 278 -1.06 24.39 7.61
CA PHE A 278 0.11 23.58 7.97
C PHE A 278 0.12 22.25 7.20
N ALA A 279 1.32 21.73 6.94
CA ALA A 279 1.56 20.37 6.45
C ALA A 279 2.89 19.82 6.98
N TYR A 280 2.98 18.49 7.10
CA TYR A 280 4.10 17.77 7.71
C TYR A 280 4.66 16.72 6.76
#